data_19fda70c8ea20f1222b6b21a6e75ef1f
#
_entry.id   19fda70c8ea20f1222b6b21a6e75ef1f
#
_cell.length_a   1.000
_cell.length_b   1.000
_cell.length_c   1.000
_cell.angle_alpha   90.00
_cell.angle_beta   90.00
_cell.angle_gamma   90.00
#
_symmetry.space_group_name_H-M   'P 1'
#
loop_
_entity.id
_entity.type
_entity.pdbx_description
1 polymer ?
#
loop_
_entity_poly.entity_id
_entity_poly.type
_entity_poly.pdbx_seq_one_letter_code
_entity_poly.pdbx_strand_id
1 'polypeptide(L)'
;YDTLKSSGAVFGEKLGWERANWFADTGEEPRDVYTFGLPNWHSAVAREHKAAREAAVLFDQTSFAKYILTGPDAEQALQWIASNRVDKPVGSIIYTQMLNDNGGIECDLTCVRTKFNEYYITTGTGYATHDFNWISRNIPSELNAQLIDVTSSNAVLSLFGPNARDISVSYTHLRAHETNQD
;
A
#
# COMPACT_ATOMS: atom_id res chain seq x y z
N TYR A 1 -9.12 9.89 -11.43
CA TYR A 1 -9.83 11.08 -10.95
C TYR A 1 -11.27 11.13 -11.50
N ASP A 2 -11.47 11.23 -12.82
CA ASP A 2 -12.79 11.46 -13.43
C ASP A 2 -13.81 10.36 -13.08
N THR A 3 -13.41 9.10 -13.08
CA THR A 3 -14.24 7.97 -12.67
C THR A 3 -14.73 8.10 -11.24
N LEU A 4 -13.85 8.45 -10.31
CA LEU A 4 -14.22 8.65 -8.90
C LEU A 4 -15.09 9.88 -8.74
N LYS A 5 -14.77 10.99 -9.43
CA LYS A 5 -15.55 12.21 -9.42
C LYS A 5 -16.99 11.97 -9.90
N SER A 6 -17.16 11.24 -11.02
CA SER A 6 -18.49 10.89 -11.53
C SER A 6 -19.29 9.97 -10.59
N SER A 7 -18.61 9.26 -9.69
CA SER A 7 -19.21 8.45 -8.63
C SER A 7 -19.51 9.22 -7.34
N GLY A 8 -19.36 10.56 -7.34
CA GLY A 8 -19.65 11.40 -6.18
C GLY A 8 -18.49 11.53 -5.18
N ALA A 9 -17.26 11.23 -5.58
CA ALA A 9 -16.11 11.33 -4.69
C ALA A 9 -15.88 12.75 -4.18
N VAL A 10 -15.66 12.88 -2.90
CA VAL A 10 -15.17 14.08 -2.23
C VAL A 10 -13.69 13.89 -1.98
N PHE A 11 -12.89 14.73 -2.62
CA PHE A 11 -11.43 14.59 -2.58
C PHE A 11 -10.82 15.35 -1.41
N GLY A 12 -9.76 14.80 -0.87
CA GLY A 12 -8.89 15.42 0.11
C GLY A 12 -7.43 15.12 -0.17
N GLU A 13 -6.55 15.77 0.56
CA GLU A 13 -5.12 15.68 0.39
C GLU A 13 -4.48 14.99 1.59
N LYS A 14 -3.50 14.13 1.32
CA LYS A 14 -2.65 13.50 2.34
C LYS A 14 -1.19 13.54 1.89
N LEU A 15 -0.40 14.46 2.47
CA LEU A 15 1.04 14.59 2.20
C LEU A 15 1.34 14.76 0.70
N GLY A 16 0.60 15.63 0.03
CA GLY A 16 0.73 15.90 -1.40
C GLY A 16 -0.02 14.94 -2.32
N TRP A 17 -0.68 13.90 -1.77
CA TRP A 17 -1.48 12.95 -2.54
C TRP A 17 -2.95 13.30 -2.46
N GLU A 18 -3.59 13.58 -3.61
CA GLU A 18 -5.04 13.70 -3.71
C GLU A 18 -5.68 12.31 -3.75
N ARG A 19 -6.74 12.11 -2.98
CA ARG A 19 -7.51 10.86 -2.95
C ARG A 19 -8.94 11.09 -2.47
N ALA A 20 -9.86 10.20 -2.86
CA ALA A 20 -11.23 10.23 -2.38
C ALA A 20 -11.27 9.91 -0.87
N ASN A 21 -11.91 10.79 -0.09
CA ASN A 21 -12.14 10.58 1.34
C ASN A 21 -13.45 9.86 1.61
N TRP A 22 -14.50 10.17 0.85
CA TRP A 22 -15.82 9.55 0.92
C TRP A 22 -16.59 9.83 -0.37
N PHE A 23 -17.75 9.21 -0.54
CA PHE A 23 -18.60 9.36 -1.73
C PHE A 23 -19.99 9.85 -1.33
N ALA A 24 -20.42 10.98 -1.91
CA ALA A 24 -21.73 11.54 -1.73
C ALA A 24 -22.79 10.69 -2.43
N ASP A 25 -23.98 10.61 -1.83
CA ASP A 25 -25.11 9.91 -2.42
C ASP A 25 -25.67 10.69 -3.63
N THR A 26 -26.38 9.99 -4.51
CA THR A 26 -27.01 10.60 -5.68
C THR A 26 -27.94 11.73 -5.26
N GLY A 27 -27.69 12.93 -5.77
CA GLY A 27 -28.45 14.12 -5.46
C GLY A 27 -27.89 14.96 -4.30
N GLU A 28 -26.87 14.49 -3.61
CA GLU A 28 -26.12 15.27 -2.64
C GLU A 28 -24.94 16.01 -3.32
N GLU A 29 -24.64 17.20 -2.82
CA GLU A 29 -23.46 17.93 -3.28
C GLU A 29 -22.18 17.31 -2.71
N PRO A 30 -21.21 16.88 -3.55
CA PRO A 30 -20.01 16.21 -3.09
C PRO A 30 -19.00 17.22 -2.48
N ARG A 31 -19.26 17.64 -1.26
CA ARG A 31 -18.41 18.55 -0.48
C ARG A 31 -18.47 18.24 1.02
N ASP A 32 -17.39 18.56 1.71
CA ASP A 32 -17.36 18.47 3.17
C ASP A 32 -18.18 19.60 3.82
N VAL A 33 -19.02 19.24 4.77
CA VAL A 33 -19.73 20.20 5.64
C VAL A 33 -19.29 19.94 7.08
N TYR A 34 -18.41 20.80 7.57
CA TYR A 34 -17.88 20.70 8.92
C TYR A 34 -18.89 21.20 9.95
N THR A 35 -19.11 20.43 11.01
CA THR A 35 -20.02 20.73 12.10
C THR A 35 -19.49 20.12 13.41
N PHE A 36 -19.93 20.66 14.55
CA PHE A 36 -19.69 20.05 15.86
C PHE A 36 -20.58 18.82 16.13
N GLY A 37 -21.64 18.63 15.35
CA GLY A 37 -22.49 17.42 15.37
C GLY A 37 -21.98 16.34 14.42
N LEU A 38 -22.90 15.51 13.92
CA LEU A 38 -22.59 14.51 12.90
C LEU A 38 -22.34 15.19 11.55
N PRO A 39 -21.18 15.01 10.92
CA PRO A 39 -20.89 15.60 9.62
C PRO A 39 -21.72 14.93 8.50
N ASN A 40 -21.85 15.60 7.35
CA ASN A 40 -22.64 15.09 6.24
C ASN A 40 -22.12 13.77 5.63
N TRP A 41 -20.84 13.45 5.81
CA TRP A 41 -20.27 12.17 5.36
C TRP A 41 -20.48 11.00 6.34
N HIS A 42 -21.04 11.24 7.52
CA HIS A 42 -21.17 10.20 8.56
C HIS A 42 -21.93 8.97 8.07
N SER A 43 -23.07 9.16 7.39
CA SER A 43 -23.89 8.06 6.89
C SER A 43 -23.17 7.25 5.78
N ALA A 44 -22.46 7.94 4.88
CA ALA A 44 -21.68 7.30 3.83
C ALA A 44 -20.56 6.45 4.42
N VAL A 45 -19.76 7.02 5.32
CA VAL A 45 -18.66 6.30 6.00
C VAL A 45 -19.20 5.15 6.86
N ALA A 46 -20.35 5.31 7.52
CA ALA A 46 -20.96 4.22 8.27
C ALA A 46 -21.35 3.03 7.37
N ARG A 47 -21.86 3.29 6.16
CA ARG A 47 -22.13 2.21 5.17
C ARG A 47 -20.86 1.53 4.70
N GLU A 48 -19.78 2.28 4.45
CA GLU A 48 -18.47 1.71 4.08
C GLU A 48 -17.90 0.82 5.19
N HIS A 49 -17.99 1.26 6.45
CA HIS A 49 -17.61 0.44 7.60
C HIS A 49 -18.43 -0.86 7.69
N LYS A 50 -19.74 -0.79 7.44
CA LYS A 50 -20.59 -1.97 7.40
C LYS A 50 -20.20 -2.90 6.25
N ALA A 51 -19.98 -2.37 5.05
CA ALA A 51 -19.54 -3.14 3.89
C ALA A 51 -18.20 -3.84 4.13
N ALA A 52 -17.26 -3.19 4.83
CA ALA A 52 -15.98 -3.79 5.20
C ALA A 52 -16.13 -5.03 6.10
N ARG A 53 -17.19 -5.11 6.92
CA ARG A 53 -17.46 -6.20 7.85
C ARG A 53 -18.34 -7.29 7.25
N GLU A 54 -19.25 -6.95 6.37
CA GLU A 54 -20.32 -7.83 5.90
C GLU A 54 -20.21 -8.21 4.41
N ALA A 55 -19.44 -7.46 3.63
CA ALA A 55 -19.30 -7.66 2.17
C ALA A 55 -17.85 -7.49 1.70
N ALA A 56 -17.56 -6.43 0.97
CA ALA A 56 -16.21 -6.07 0.54
C ALA A 56 -16.08 -4.55 0.33
N VAL A 57 -14.86 -4.05 0.51
CA VAL A 57 -14.47 -2.65 0.24
C VAL A 57 -13.13 -2.61 -0.47
N LEU A 58 -12.97 -1.59 -1.32
CA LEU A 58 -11.72 -1.32 -2.02
C LEU A 58 -11.16 0.01 -1.52
N PHE A 59 -9.92 -0.03 -1.00
CA PHE A 59 -9.20 1.17 -0.56
C PHE A 59 -8.12 1.53 -1.56
N ASP A 60 -8.08 2.80 -1.98
CA ASP A 60 -6.95 3.37 -2.69
C ASP A 60 -5.83 3.71 -1.69
N GLN A 61 -4.77 2.91 -1.71
CA GLN A 61 -3.55 3.09 -0.93
C GLN A 61 -2.35 3.44 -1.82
N THR A 62 -2.60 3.98 -3.01
CA THR A 62 -1.55 4.35 -3.98
C THR A 62 -0.54 5.34 -3.40
N SER A 63 -0.92 6.12 -2.39
CA SER A 63 -0.03 7.05 -1.69
C SER A 63 1.02 6.38 -0.80
N PHE A 64 0.91 5.08 -0.49
CA PHE A 64 1.94 4.36 0.26
C PHE A 64 3.27 4.40 -0.48
N ALA A 65 4.36 4.53 0.26
CA ALA A 65 5.69 4.46 -0.32
C ALA A 65 6.02 3.03 -0.76
N LYS A 66 6.66 2.92 -1.90
CA LYS A 66 7.04 1.65 -2.54
C LYS A 66 8.46 1.73 -3.03
N TYR A 67 9.27 0.77 -2.61
CA TYR A 67 10.66 0.68 -3.01
C TYR A 67 10.96 -0.68 -3.59
N ILE A 68 11.98 -0.76 -4.44
CA ILE A 68 12.60 -2.00 -4.86
C ILE A 68 14.02 -2.01 -4.32
N LEU A 69 14.34 -3.02 -3.51
CA LEU A 69 15.71 -3.34 -3.16
C LEU A 69 16.16 -4.47 -4.07
N THR A 70 17.20 -4.22 -4.87
CA THR A 70 17.68 -5.16 -5.88
C THR A 70 19.20 -5.19 -5.94
N GLY A 71 19.75 -6.29 -6.43
CA GLY A 71 21.20 -6.49 -6.59
C GLY A 71 21.62 -7.87 -6.10
N PRO A 72 22.84 -8.32 -6.46
CA PRO A 72 23.34 -9.62 -6.06
C PRO A 72 23.27 -9.89 -4.56
N ASP A 73 23.46 -8.84 -3.74
CA ASP A 73 23.50 -8.92 -2.28
C ASP A 73 22.21 -8.37 -1.62
N ALA A 74 21.10 -8.24 -2.37
CA ALA A 74 19.86 -7.67 -1.85
C ALA A 74 19.31 -8.44 -0.65
N GLU A 75 19.39 -9.77 -0.65
CA GLU A 75 18.98 -10.61 0.49
C GLU A 75 19.84 -10.32 1.73
N GLN A 76 21.16 -10.28 1.56
CA GLN A 76 22.09 -10.03 2.66
C GLN A 76 21.90 -8.61 3.21
N ALA A 77 21.73 -7.62 2.35
CA ALA A 77 21.49 -6.22 2.72
C ALA A 77 20.18 -6.08 3.51
N LEU A 78 19.10 -6.67 3.02
CA LEU A 78 17.82 -6.62 3.74
C LEU A 78 17.86 -7.39 5.06
N GLN A 79 18.51 -8.56 5.10
CA GLN A 79 18.67 -9.35 6.32
C GLN A 79 19.49 -8.63 7.40
N TRP A 80 20.45 -7.79 6.99
CA TRP A 80 21.26 -7.00 7.89
C TRP A 80 20.43 -5.95 8.65
N ILE A 81 19.48 -5.32 7.96
CA ILE A 81 18.69 -4.21 8.52
C ILE A 81 17.33 -4.63 9.10
N ALA A 82 16.78 -5.76 8.65
CA ALA A 82 15.49 -6.26 9.10
C ALA A 82 15.60 -7.06 10.41
N SER A 83 14.67 -6.84 11.34
CA SER A 83 14.61 -7.63 12.58
C SER A 83 13.98 -9.01 12.40
N ASN A 84 13.28 -9.27 11.30
CA ASN A 84 12.76 -10.58 10.95
C ASN A 84 13.60 -11.25 9.86
N ARG A 85 13.47 -12.57 9.71
CA ARG A 85 14.13 -13.32 8.65
C ARG A 85 13.51 -13.01 7.29
N VAL A 86 14.35 -12.62 6.33
CA VAL A 86 13.94 -12.26 4.95
C VAL A 86 14.36 -13.30 3.91
N ASP A 87 15.17 -14.29 4.29
CA ASP A 87 15.62 -15.43 3.47
C ASP A 87 14.48 -16.45 3.23
N LYS A 88 13.36 -15.98 2.70
CA LYS A 88 12.17 -16.79 2.40
C LYS A 88 12.08 -17.09 0.90
N PRO A 89 11.33 -18.10 0.49
CA PRO A 89 11.08 -18.37 -0.93
C PRO A 89 10.52 -17.15 -1.68
N VAL A 90 10.80 -17.08 -2.99
CA VAL A 90 10.16 -16.09 -3.88
C VAL A 90 8.64 -16.20 -3.78
N GLY A 91 7.97 -15.04 -3.73
CA GLY A 91 6.54 -14.93 -3.47
C GLY A 91 6.16 -14.75 -1.99
N SER A 92 7.13 -14.89 -1.05
CA SER A 92 6.86 -14.69 0.37
C SER A 92 6.63 -13.22 0.71
N ILE A 93 5.64 -12.99 1.58
CA ILE A 93 5.35 -11.67 2.19
C ILE A 93 5.89 -11.71 3.61
N ILE A 94 6.67 -10.70 3.98
CA ILE A 94 7.40 -10.61 5.24
C ILE A 94 7.07 -9.26 5.88
N TYR A 95 6.39 -9.28 7.01
CA TYR A 95 6.23 -8.10 7.86
C TYR A 95 7.41 -8.01 8.81
N THR A 96 8.04 -6.85 8.90
CA THR A 96 9.23 -6.65 9.73
C THR A 96 9.37 -5.21 10.20
N GLN A 97 10.05 -5.03 11.33
CA GLN A 97 10.58 -3.77 11.80
C GLN A 97 12.07 -3.67 11.46
N MET A 98 12.57 -2.44 11.43
CA MET A 98 13.99 -2.13 11.41
C MET A 98 14.29 -1.30 12.66
N LEU A 99 15.33 -1.66 13.38
CA LEU A 99 15.62 -1.13 14.71
C LEU A 99 16.91 -0.34 14.71
N ASN A 100 16.95 0.72 15.51
CA ASN A 100 18.20 1.41 15.82
C ASN A 100 19.01 0.66 16.91
N ASP A 101 20.22 1.14 17.21
CA ASP A 101 21.15 0.52 18.15
C ASP A 101 20.62 0.45 19.61
N ASN A 102 19.59 1.24 19.93
CA ASN A 102 18.94 1.22 21.24
C ASN A 102 17.69 0.31 21.27
N GLY A 103 17.38 -0.41 20.16
CA GLY A 103 16.21 -1.24 20.01
C GLY A 103 14.92 -0.48 19.72
N GLY A 104 15.00 0.83 19.42
CA GLY A 104 13.86 1.63 18.98
C GLY A 104 13.48 1.30 17.53
N ILE A 105 12.18 1.30 17.24
CA ILE A 105 11.65 1.05 15.90
C ILE A 105 11.85 2.30 15.04
N GLU A 106 12.58 2.14 13.94
CA GLU A 106 12.78 3.18 12.93
C GLU A 106 11.85 2.98 11.73
N CYS A 107 11.72 1.75 11.23
CA CYS A 107 10.80 1.42 10.16
C CYS A 107 9.87 0.28 10.57
N ASP A 108 8.64 0.35 10.12
CA ASP A 108 7.62 -0.69 10.29
C ASP A 108 6.94 -0.92 8.93
N LEU A 109 7.28 -2.02 8.27
CA LEU A 109 7.04 -2.17 6.85
C LEU A 109 6.85 -3.64 6.42
N THR A 110 6.37 -3.79 5.20
CA THR A 110 6.20 -5.10 4.56
C THR A 110 7.14 -5.24 3.38
N CYS A 111 7.85 -6.38 3.32
CA CYS A 111 8.67 -6.78 2.19
C CYS A 111 8.05 -7.96 1.47
N VAL A 112 8.08 -7.95 0.14
CA VAL A 112 7.70 -9.10 -0.70
C VAL A 112 8.93 -9.52 -1.50
N ARG A 113 9.34 -10.79 -1.39
CA ARG A 113 10.41 -11.31 -2.24
C ARG A 113 9.85 -11.59 -3.63
N THR A 114 10.10 -10.69 -4.57
CA THR A 114 9.56 -10.77 -5.94
C THR A 114 10.41 -11.65 -6.85
N LYS A 115 11.74 -11.64 -6.63
CA LYS A 115 12.71 -12.49 -7.33
C LYS A 115 13.82 -12.93 -6.38
N PHE A 116 14.74 -13.73 -6.86
CA PHE A 116 15.87 -14.22 -6.06
C PHE A 116 16.65 -13.06 -5.42
N ASN A 117 16.94 -12.01 -6.19
CA ASN A 117 17.74 -10.85 -5.77
C ASN A 117 16.90 -9.55 -5.78
N GLU A 118 15.62 -9.63 -5.47
CA GLU A 118 14.73 -8.46 -5.50
C GLU A 118 13.64 -8.55 -4.46
N TYR A 119 13.49 -7.47 -3.70
CA TYR A 119 12.43 -7.28 -2.72
C TYR A 119 11.64 -6.02 -3.04
N TYR A 120 10.32 -6.15 -3.07
CA TYR A 120 9.40 -5.03 -3.11
C TYR A 120 9.03 -4.67 -1.66
N ILE A 121 9.27 -3.41 -1.29
CA ILE A 121 9.09 -2.91 0.08
C ILE A 121 7.97 -1.88 0.05
N THR A 122 7.03 -1.96 0.98
CA THR A 122 5.96 -0.97 1.13
C THR A 122 5.86 -0.48 2.57
N THR A 123 5.69 0.84 2.73
CA THR A 123 5.51 1.52 4.00
C THR A 123 4.49 2.67 3.88
N GLY A 124 4.08 3.22 5.03
CA GLY A 124 3.08 4.27 5.08
C GLY A 124 3.54 5.57 4.41
N THR A 125 2.59 6.29 3.78
CA THR A 125 2.84 7.57 3.07
C THR A 125 3.65 8.57 3.89
N GLY A 126 3.37 8.69 5.20
CA GLY A 126 4.03 9.65 6.09
C GLY A 126 5.49 9.34 6.38
N TYR A 127 5.93 8.11 6.13
CA TYR A 127 7.28 7.63 6.42
C TYR A 127 8.16 7.52 5.17
N ALA A 128 7.63 7.83 3.99
CA ALA A 128 8.30 7.63 2.71
C ALA A 128 9.75 8.13 2.68
N THR A 129 9.97 9.39 3.03
CA THR A 129 11.31 10.00 3.02
C THR A 129 12.20 9.45 4.14
N HIS A 130 11.63 9.27 5.33
CA HIS A 130 12.34 8.74 6.48
C HIS A 130 12.85 7.32 6.20
N ASP A 131 11.95 6.42 5.83
CA ASP A 131 12.27 5.00 5.65
C ASP A 131 13.23 4.78 4.48
N PHE A 132 13.05 5.50 3.37
CA PHE A 132 13.99 5.46 2.26
C PHE A 132 15.41 5.83 2.69
N ASN A 133 15.54 6.95 3.40
CA ASN A 133 16.83 7.43 3.88
C ASN A 133 17.44 6.48 4.93
N TRP A 134 16.61 5.97 5.84
CA TRP A 134 17.09 5.05 6.87
C TRP A 134 17.62 3.75 6.25
N ILE A 135 16.85 3.13 5.36
CA ILE A 135 17.26 1.91 4.64
C ILE A 135 18.56 2.17 3.87
N SER A 136 18.58 3.25 3.07
CA SER A 136 19.75 3.57 2.22
C SER A 136 21.04 3.77 3.01
N ARG A 137 20.95 4.35 4.21
CA ARG A 137 22.13 4.64 5.05
C ARG A 137 22.62 3.42 5.84
N ASN A 138 21.77 2.45 6.08
CA ASN A 138 22.09 1.28 6.89
C ASN A 138 22.41 0.03 6.07
N ILE A 139 22.31 0.09 4.73
CA ILE A 139 22.86 -0.93 3.85
C ILE A 139 24.39 -0.81 3.91
N PRO A 140 25.13 -1.88 4.29
CA PRO A 140 26.58 -1.89 4.27
C PRO A 140 27.13 -1.54 2.90
N SER A 141 28.11 -0.64 2.84
CA SER A 141 28.67 -0.09 1.60
C SER A 141 29.41 -1.12 0.74
N GLU A 142 29.84 -2.23 1.33
CA GLU A 142 30.48 -3.35 0.66
C GLU A 142 29.50 -4.28 -0.07
N LEU A 143 28.20 -4.16 0.21
CA LEU A 143 27.16 -4.98 -0.43
C LEU A 143 26.70 -4.33 -1.73
N ASN A 144 26.62 -5.12 -2.78
CA ASN A 144 26.10 -4.69 -4.07
C ASN A 144 24.56 -4.82 -4.09
N ALA A 145 23.92 -3.85 -3.44
CA ALA A 145 22.47 -3.74 -3.36
C ALA A 145 22.04 -2.28 -3.56
N GLN A 146 20.97 -2.05 -4.29
CA GLN A 146 20.43 -0.73 -4.60
C GLN A 146 18.97 -0.61 -4.18
N LEU A 147 18.62 0.46 -3.47
CA LEU A 147 17.23 0.83 -3.15
C LEU A 147 16.74 1.85 -4.19
N ILE A 148 15.59 1.57 -4.79
CA ILE A 148 14.97 2.40 -5.84
C ILE A 148 13.57 2.78 -5.38
N ASP A 149 13.24 4.08 -5.39
CA ASP A 149 11.87 4.55 -5.14
C ASP A 149 11.02 4.35 -6.40
N VAL A 150 9.96 3.55 -6.26
CA VAL A 150 8.97 3.25 -7.30
C VAL A 150 7.57 3.70 -6.91
N THR A 151 7.46 4.61 -5.95
CA THR A 151 6.19 5.06 -5.37
C THR A 151 5.21 5.54 -6.45
N SER A 152 5.67 6.37 -7.38
CA SER A 152 4.82 6.93 -8.43
C SER A 152 4.56 6.01 -9.63
N SER A 153 5.26 4.87 -9.72
CA SER A 153 5.13 3.93 -10.85
C SER A 153 4.11 2.83 -10.62
N ASN A 154 3.65 2.64 -9.37
CA ASN A 154 2.74 1.56 -9.01
C ASN A 154 1.54 2.07 -8.22
N ALA A 155 0.32 1.72 -8.64
CA ALA A 155 -0.86 1.88 -7.82
C ALA A 155 -0.97 0.75 -6.77
N VAL A 156 -1.58 1.07 -5.63
CA VAL A 156 -1.89 0.09 -4.58
C VAL A 156 -3.38 0.18 -4.27
N LEU A 157 -4.08 -0.90 -4.54
CA LEU A 157 -5.50 -1.06 -4.20
C LEU A 157 -5.63 -2.24 -3.22
N SER A 158 -6.23 -1.99 -2.07
CA SER A 158 -6.45 -3.00 -1.04
C SER A 158 -7.90 -3.42 -0.98
N LEU A 159 -8.16 -4.69 -1.25
CA LEU A 159 -9.49 -5.28 -1.22
C LEU A 159 -9.69 -6.03 0.11
N PHE A 160 -10.66 -5.60 0.91
CA PHE A 160 -10.96 -6.16 2.22
C PHE A 160 -12.42 -6.60 2.34
N GLY A 161 -12.69 -7.48 3.29
CA GLY A 161 -14.02 -7.95 3.65
C GLY A 161 -14.22 -9.45 3.40
N PRO A 162 -15.30 -10.04 3.93
CA PRO A 162 -15.55 -11.48 3.82
C PRO A 162 -15.63 -11.98 2.36
N ASN A 163 -16.10 -11.15 1.43
CA ASN A 163 -16.24 -11.51 0.02
C ASN A 163 -15.00 -11.12 -0.83
N ALA A 164 -13.95 -10.56 -0.23
CA ALA A 164 -12.78 -10.06 -0.96
C ALA A 164 -12.09 -11.15 -1.78
N ARG A 165 -12.00 -12.37 -1.24
CA ARG A 165 -11.38 -13.52 -1.93
C ARG A 165 -12.13 -13.90 -3.19
N ASP A 166 -13.45 -14.00 -3.13
CA ASP A 166 -14.28 -14.42 -4.26
C ASP A 166 -14.23 -13.39 -5.39
N ILE A 167 -14.23 -12.10 -5.06
CA ILE A 167 -14.04 -11.01 -6.00
C ILE A 167 -12.66 -11.09 -6.67
N SER A 168 -11.60 -11.29 -5.89
CA SER A 168 -10.23 -11.39 -6.40
C SER A 168 -10.05 -12.60 -7.33
N VAL A 169 -10.58 -13.76 -6.96
CA VAL A 169 -10.53 -14.98 -7.78
C VAL A 169 -11.28 -14.79 -9.08
N SER A 170 -12.48 -14.22 -9.05
CA SER A 170 -13.29 -13.94 -10.24
C SER A 170 -12.53 -13.03 -11.23
N TYR A 171 -11.90 -11.95 -10.76
CA TYR A 171 -11.10 -11.05 -11.58
C TYR A 171 -9.88 -11.75 -12.21
N THR A 172 -9.20 -12.61 -11.46
CA THR A 172 -8.02 -13.35 -11.92
C THR A 172 -8.39 -14.34 -13.01
N HIS A 173 -9.52 -15.03 -12.89
CA HIS A 173 -10.01 -15.98 -13.90
C HIS A 173 -10.47 -15.29 -15.19
N LEU A 174 -11.10 -14.12 -15.13
CA LEU A 174 -11.48 -13.36 -16.33
C LEU A 174 -10.26 -13.01 -17.19
N ARG A 175 -9.16 -12.56 -16.58
CA ARG A 175 -7.91 -12.27 -17.30
C ARG A 175 -7.24 -13.51 -17.90
N ALA A 176 -7.35 -14.67 -17.26
CA ALA A 176 -6.79 -15.91 -17.80
C ALA A 176 -7.50 -16.37 -19.09
N HIS A 177 -8.74 -15.97 -19.30
CA HIS A 177 -9.48 -16.24 -20.54
C HIS A 177 -9.16 -15.25 -21.67
N GLU A 178 -8.83 -13.99 -21.34
CA GLU A 178 -8.48 -12.98 -22.36
C GLU A 178 -7.09 -13.23 -22.99
N THR A 179 -6.14 -13.80 -22.24
CA THR A 179 -4.77 -14.09 -22.72
C THR A 179 -4.64 -15.35 -23.57
N ASN A 180 -5.72 -16.15 -23.73
CA ASN A 180 -5.74 -17.36 -24.55
C ASN A 180 -6.45 -17.15 -25.92
N GLN A 181 -6.70 -15.91 -26.33
CA GLN A 181 -7.37 -15.58 -27.61
C GLN A 181 -6.44 -14.90 -28.64
N ASP A 182 -5.10 -14.89 -28.41
CA ASP A 182 -4.12 -14.42 -29.40
C ASP A 182 -3.31 -15.58 -29.99
#